data_529b8ceebe6d513a9b6d20d959b5257d
#
_entry.id   529b8ceebe6d513a9b6d20d959b5257d
#
_cell.length_a   1.000
_cell.length_b   1.000
_cell.length_c   1.000
_cell.angle_alpha   90.00
_cell.angle_beta   90.00
_cell.angle_gamma   90.00
#
_symmetry.space_group_name_H-M   'P 1'
#
loop_
_entity.id
_entity.type
_entity.pdbx_description
1 polymer ?
#
loop_
_entity_poly.entity_id
_entity_poly.type
_entity_poly.pdbx_seq_one_letter_code
_entity_poly.pdbx_strand_id
1 'polypeptide(L)'
;MVKIHILDAGHGDCLLVDCDGVKLLIDAGPSTFRYRKKISAKLAELLNGESVDIAFVTHNDDDHIGGFKYLIENKINIKRFVFNSLSNIKHVIKNSSNKISTKQDINLDRIVKDGSFVFSTLTSDDSP
;
A
#
# COMPACT_ATOMS: atom_id res chain seq x y z
N MET A 1 7.26 21.74 6.52
CA MET A 1 6.87 21.80 5.10
C MET A 1 6.38 20.43 4.65
N VAL A 2 5.30 20.40 3.90
CA VAL A 2 4.78 19.16 3.31
C VAL A 2 5.30 19.04 1.88
N LYS A 3 5.90 17.89 1.56
CA LYS A 3 6.33 17.57 0.20
C LYS A 3 5.52 16.39 -0.30
N ILE A 4 4.99 16.49 -1.50
CA ILE A 4 4.22 15.41 -2.13
C ILE A 4 4.96 14.97 -3.39
N HIS A 5 5.35 13.70 -3.43
CA HIS A 5 5.98 13.09 -4.59
C HIS A 5 4.97 12.17 -5.28
N ILE A 6 4.64 12.50 -6.52
CA ILE A 6 3.75 11.68 -7.33
C ILE A 6 4.61 10.80 -8.21
N LEU A 7 4.58 9.48 -7.97
CA LEU A 7 5.38 8.53 -8.73
C LEU A 7 4.62 8.04 -9.96
N ASP A 8 5.36 7.70 -11.00
CA ASP A 8 4.77 7.15 -12.23
C ASP A 8 4.29 5.72 -11.99
N ALA A 9 2.99 5.57 -11.81
CA ALA A 9 2.32 4.30 -11.59
C ALA A 9 1.41 3.90 -12.75
N GLY A 10 1.56 4.54 -13.92
CA GLY A 10 0.70 4.28 -15.07
C GLY A 10 -0.74 4.64 -14.77
N HIS A 11 -1.63 3.64 -14.84
CA HIS A 11 -3.05 3.83 -14.50
C HIS A 11 -3.36 3.75 -13.01
N GLY A 12 -2.36 3.39 -12.21
CA GLY A 12 -2.53 3.30 -10.76
C GLY A 12 -2.07 4.56 -10.05
N ASP A 13 -1.94 4.46 -8.74
CA ASP A 13 -1.49 5.54 -7.89
C ASP A 13 -0.33 5.10 -6.99
N CYS A 14 0.62 5.99 -6.80
CA CYS A 14 1.66 5.85 -5.81
C CYS A 14 2.14 7.26 -5.41
N LEU A 15 1.85 7.65 -4.19
CA LEU A 15 2.18 8.97 -3.67
C LEU A 15 3.02 8.83 -2.41
N LEU A 16 4.15 9.53 -2.35
CA LEU A 16 4.94 9.63 -1.13
C LEU A 16 4.77 11.04 -0.57
N VAL A 17 4.25 11.14 0.64
CA VAL A 17 4.04 12.41 1.32
C VAL A 17 5.03 12.53 2.47
N ASP A 18 5.83 13.58 2.45
CA ASP A 18 6.78 13.88 3.52
C ASP A 18 6.24 15.07 4.32
N CYS A 19 5.82 14.79 5.54
CA CYS A 19 5.32 15.80 6.48
C CYS A 19 6.37 16.03 7.56
N ASP A 20 7.33 16.90 7.31
CA ASP A 20 8.39 17.24 8.26
C ASP A 20 9.13 15.99 8.80
N GLY A 21 9.47 15.08 7.88
CA GLY A 21 10.18 13.84 8.22
C GLY A 21 9.30 12.63 8.44
N VAL A 22 7.99 12.81 8.61
CA VAL A 22 7.04 11.69 8.66
C VAL A 22 6.69 11.29 7.23
N LYS A 23 6.95 10.04 6.87
CA LYS A 23 6.76 9.53 5.51
C LYS A 23 5.47 8.74 5.41
N LEU A 24 4.57 9.19 4.55
CA LEU A 24 3.31 8.53 4.27
C LEU A 24 3.33 8.02 2.83
N LEU A 25 3.01 6.75 2.61
CA LEU A 25 2.89 6.17 1.27
C LEU A 25 1.43 5.86 0.99
N ILE A 26 0.91 6.42 -0.08
CA ILE A 26 -0.48 6.18 -0.49
C ILE A 26 -0.46 5.36 -1.77
N ASP A 27 -0.85 4.11 -1.65
CA ASP A 27 -0.79 3.08 -2.69
C ASP A 27 0.63 2.81 -3.19
N ALA A 28 0.81 1.73 -3.91
CA ALA A 28 2.13 1.30 -4.39
C ALA A 28 2.17 1.04 -5.89
N GLY A 29 1.10 1.39 -6.60
CA GLY A 29 1.00 1.17 -8.03
C GLY A 29 0.80 -0.30 -8.40
N PRO A 30 0.88 -0.61 -9.71
CA PRO A 30 0.62 -1.95 -10.21
C PRO A 30 1.79 -2.91 -9.97
N SER A 31 1.50 -4.19 -10.10
CA SER A 31 2.50 -5.26 -9.98
C SER A 31 3.33 -5.45 -11.25
N THR A 32 3.01 -4.77 -12.34
CA THR A 32 3.73 -4.93 -13.61
C THR A 32 5.19 -4.54 -13.47
N PHE A 33 6.06 -5.33 -14.07
CA PHE A 33 7.52 -5.19 -13.92
C PHE A 33 8.03 -3.77 -14.20
N ARG A 34 7.53 -3.16 -15.26
CA ARG A 34 7.96 -1.82 -15.68
C ARG A 34 7.75 -0.78 -14.57
N TYR A 35 6.55 -0.74 -14.00
CA TYR A 35 6.21 0.28 -13.01
C TYR A 35 6.75 -0.06 -11.62
N ARG A 36 6.63 -1.32 -11.19
CA ARG A 36 7.13 -1.72 -9.86
C ARG A 36 8.63 -1.46 -9.70
N LYS A 37 9.40 -1.69 -10.76
CA LYS A 37 10.84 -1.43 -10.75
C LYS A 37 11.14 0.05 -10.60
N LYS A 38 10.47 0.89 -11.38
CA LYS A 38 10.61 2.35 -11.31
C LYS A 38 10.22 2.89 -9.93
N ILE A 39 9.08 2.43 -9.41
CA ILE A 39 8.55 2.86 -8.12
C ILE A 39 9.51 2.47 -7.00
N SER A 40 9.97 1.23 -6.97
CA SER A 40 10.93 0.77 -5.96
C SER A 40 12.21 1.60 -5.97
N ALA A 41 12.76 1.84 -7.15
CA ALA A 41 14.00 2.63 -7.29
C ALA A 41 13.78 4.07 -6.83
N LYS A 42 12.68 4.69 -7.22
CA LYS A 42 12.38 6.08 -6.85
C LYS A 42 12.11 6.23 -5.37
N LEU A 43 11.37 5.30 -4.77
CA LEU A 43 11.13 5.30 -3.33
C LEU A 43 12.43 5.11 -2.55
N ALA A 44 13.28 4.20 -2.97
CA ALA A 44 14.58 4.01 -2.32
C ALA A 44 15.42 5.30 -2.33
N GLU A 45 15.42 6.00 -3.46
CA GLU A 45 16.10 7.29 -3.60
C GLU A 45 15.51 8.34 -2.67
N LEU A 46 14.18 8.51 -2.70
CA LEU A 46 13.49 9.53 -1.91
C LEU A 46 13.55 9.27 -0.40
N LEU A 47 13.49 8.02 0.00
CA LEU A 47 13.57 7.64 1.41
C LEU A 47 15.00 7.72 1.96
N ASN A 48 15.98 7.49 1.12
CA ASN A 48 17.41 7.57 1.51
C ASN A 48 17.73 6.79 2.79
N GLY A 49 17.25 5.55 2.85
CA GLY A 49 17.47 4.66 3.99
C GLY A 49 16.43 4.80 5.11
N GLU A 50 15.56 5.80 5.05
CA GLU A 50 14.51 5.95 6.05
C GLU A 50 13.32 5.05 5.74
N SER A 51 12.50 4.80 6.75
CA SER A 51 11.30 3.98 6.63
C SER A 51 10.10 4.80 6.20
N VAL A 52 9.13 4.11 5.58
CA VAL A 52 7.77 4.63 5.46
C VAL A 52 7.09 4.45 6.82
N ASP A 53 6.58 5.52 7.39
CA ASP A 53 5.92 5.46 8.69
C ASP A 53 4.55 4.81 8.58
N ILE A 54 3.75 5.23 7.61
CA ILE A 54 2.41 4.69 7.38
C ILE A 54 2.19 4.53 5.89
N ALA A 55 1.73 3.35 5.47
CA ALA A 55 1.27 3.08 4.12
C ALA A 55 -0.24 2.93 4.11
N PHE A 56 -0.91 3.66 3.22
CA PHE A 56 -2.36 3.61 3.04
C PHE A 56 -2.68 2.87 1.76
N VAL A 57 -3.64 1.96 1.83
CA VAL A 57 -4.18 1.26 0.66
C VAL A 57 -5.59 1.77 0.42
N THR A 58 -5.79 2.50 -0.68
CA THR A 58 -7.09 3.13 -0.99
C THR A 58 -8.04 2.16 -1.68
N HIS A 59 -7.49 1.25 -2.49
CA HIS A 59 -8.25 0.26 -3.25
C HIS A 59 -7.51 -1.07 -3.23
N ASN A 60 -8.25 -2.16 -3.37
CA ASN A 60 -7.68 -3.49 -3.45
C ASN A 60 -7.38 -3.95 -4.88
N ASP A 61 -7.48 -3.08 -5.86
CA ASP A 61 -7.12 -3.38 -7.24
C ASP A 61 -5.60 -3.38 -7.43
N ASP A 62 -5.11 -4.14 -8.40
CA ASP A 62 -3.68 -4.27 -8.68
C ASP A 62 -2.99 -2.91 -8.89
N ASP A 63 -3.66 -1.96 -9.53
CA ASP A 63 -3.13 -0.62 -9.80
C ASP A 63 -2.73 0.15 -8.53
N HIS A 64 -3.24 -0.25 -7.38
CA HIS A 64 -3.01 0.42 -6.10
C HIS A 64 -2.22 -0.43 -5.13
N ILE A 65 -2.48 -1.73 -5.05
CA ILE A 65 -1.85 -2.61 -4.04
C ILE A 65 -0.81 -3.56 -4.63
N GLY A 66 -0.81 -3.76 -5.95
CA GLY A 66 0.03 -4.79 -6.58
C GLY A 66 1.52 -4.60 -6.34
N GLY A 67 1.97 -3.37 -6.22
CA GLY A 67 3.37 -3.03 -6.01
C GLY A 67 3.89 -3.27 -4.59
N PHE A 68 3.03 -3.37 -3.58
CA PHE A 68 3.47 -3.48 -2.18
C PHE A 68 4.37 -4.69 -1.93
N LYS A 69 4.05 -5.83 -2.53
CA LYS A 69 4.88 -7.03 -2.41
C LYS A 69 6.32 -6.77 -2.83
N TYR A 70 6.50 -6.04 -3.92
CA TYR A 70 7.83 -5.72 -4.44
C TYR A 70 8.57 -4.71 -3.58
N LEU A 71 7.87 -3.76 -3.01
CA LEU A 71 8.48 -2.81 -2.08
C LEU A 71 9.04 -3.54 -0.87
N ILE A 72 8.27 -4.45 -0.31
CA ILE A 72 8.69 -5.25 0.85
C ILE A 72 9.87 -6.16 0.48
N GLU A 73 9.80 -6.83 -0.66
CA GLU A 73 10.90 -7.69 -1.15
C GLU A 73 12.18 -6.90 -1.43
N ASN A 74 12.06 -5.66 -1.86
CA ASN A 74 13.20 -4.76 -2.09
C ASN A 74 13.62 -3.99 -0.83
N LYS A 75 13.20 -4.46 0.33
CA LYS A 75 13.62 -3.95 1.65
C LYS A 75 13.22 -2.50 1.91
N ILE A 76 12.16 -2.02 1.27
CA ILE A 76 11.51 -0.78 1.67
C ILE A 76 10.79 -1.08 2.98
N ASN A 77 11.25 -0.48 4.06
CA ASN A 77 10.68 -0.73 5.37
C ASN A 77 9.41 0.10 5.56
N ILE A 78 8.30 -0.57 5.85
CA ILE A 78 7.01 0.05 6.12
C ILE A 78 6.61 -0.32 7.54
N LYS A 79 6.50 0.68 8.40
CA LYS A 79 6.24 0.45 9.82
C LYS A 79 4.79 0.07 10.10
N ARG A 80 3.85 0.64 9.34
CA ARG A 80 2.43 0.44 9.60
C ARG A 80 1.63 0.51 8.31
N PHE A 81 0.65 -0.39 8.17
CA PHE A 81 -0.32 -0.37 7.07
C PHE A 81 -1.69 0.02 7.59
N VAL A 82 -2.41 0.80 6.78
CA VAL A 82 -3.83 1.12 7.00
C VAL A 82 -4.59 0.66 5.76
N PHE A 83 -5.42 -0.36 5.91
CA PHE A 83 -6.21 -0.93 4.82
C PHE A 83 -7.35 -1.79 5.38
N ASN A 84 -8.29 -2.15 4.53
CA ASN A 84 -9.31 -3.11 4.89
C ASN A 84 -8.76 -4.53 4.73
N SER A 85 -8.75 -5.31 5.81
CA SER A 85 -8.28 -6.68 5.76
C SER A 85 -9.23 -7.57 4.95
N LEU A 86 -8.72 -8.73 4.53
CA LEU A 86 -9.52 -9.69 3.79
C LEU A 86 -10.80 -10.09 4.54
N SER A 87 -10.74 -10.21 5.86
CA SER A 87 -11.91 -10.56 6.67
C SER A 87 -12.99 -9.49 6.60
N ASN A 88 -12.62 -8.21 6.60
CA ASN A 88 -13.56 -7.11 6.45
C ASN A 88 -14.12 -7.04 5.03
N ILE A 89 -13.27 -7.28 4.03
CA ILE A 89 -13.67 -7.27 2.63
C ILE A 89 -14.65 -8.41 2.32
N LYS A 90 -14.44 -9.59 2.87
CA LYS A 90 -15.35 -10.73 2.71
C LYS A 90 -16.77 -10.39 3.20
N HIS A 91 -16.87 -9.64 4.28
CA HIS A 91 -18.16 -9.21 4.80
C HIS A 91 -18.88 -8.29 3.81
N VAL A 92 -18.14 -7.37 3.19
CA VAL A 92 -18.68 -6.46 2.16
C VAL A 92 -19.09 -7.24 0.92
N ILE A 93 -18.30 -8.21 0.46
CA ILE A 93 -18.60 -9.03 -0.71
C ILE A 93 -19.95 -9.75 -0.59
N LYS A 94 -20.28 -10.25 0.60
CA LYS A 94 -21.56 -10.93 0.83
C LYS A 94 -22.77 -10.03 0.57
N ASN A 95 -22.59 -8.72 0.71
CA ASN A 95 -23.68 -7.75 0.62
C ASN A 95 -23.59 -6.86 -0.62
N SER A 96 -22.63 -7.13 -1.50
CA SER A 96 -22.38 -6.28 -2.67
C SER A 96 -22.13 -7.14 -3.90
N SER A 97 -22.62 -6.68 -5.05
CA SER A 97 -22.32 -7.27 -6.36
C SER A 97 -21.01 -6.74 -6.95
N ASN A 98 -20.34 -5.83 -6.28
CA ASN A 98 -19.09 -5.25 -6.76
C ASN A 98 -17.98 -6.29 -6.76
N LYS A 99 -17.24 -6.35 -7.86
CA LYS A 99 -16.08 -7.22 -7.97
C LYS A 99 -14.89 -6.60 -7.24
N ILE A 100 -14.31 -7.35 -6.33
CA ILE A 100 -13.13 -6.96 -5.59
C ILE A 100 -12.00 -7.91 -5.99
N SER A 101 -10.78 -7.39 -6.13
CA SER A 101 -9.59 -8.21 -6.45
C SER A 101 -9.15 -9.00 -5.21
N THR A 102 -9.84 -10.11 -4.96
CA THR A 102 -9.58 -10.94 -3.77
C THR A 102 -8.18 -11.54 -3.76
N LYS A 103 -7.60 -11.79 -4.94
CA LYS A 103 -6.24 -12.32 -5.04
C LYS A 103 -5.21 -11.35 -4.46
N GLN A 104 -5.35 -10.07 -4.77
CA GLN A 104 -4.42 -9.04 -4.27
C GLN A 104 -4.59 -8.84 -2.76
N ASP A 105 -5.81 -8.84 -2.27
CA ASP A 105 -6.08 -8.76 -0.83
C ASP A 105 -5.48 -9.93 -0.06
N ILE A 106 -5.62 -11.15 -0.58
CA ILE A 106 -5.04 -12.33 0.06
C ILE A 106 -3.53 -12.22 0.11
N ASN A 107 -2.90 -11.75 -0.96
CA ASN A 107 -1.45 -11.57 -1.00
C ASN A 107 -0.99 -10.51 0.00
N LEU A 108 -1.68 -9.38 0.09
CA LEU A 108 -1.32 -8.32 1.02
C LEU A 108 -1.51 -8.77 2.47
N ASP A 109 -2.64 -9.38 2.81
CA ASP A 109 -2.90 -9.92 4.14
C ASP A 109 -1.81 -10.93 4.55
N ARG A 110 -1.42 -11.81 3.63
CA ARG A 110 -0.37 -12.79 3.90
C ARG A 110 0.96 -12.13 4.20
N ILE A 111 1.36 -11.15 3.40
CA ILE A 111 2.63 -10.45 3.58
C ILE A 111 2.65 -9.72 4.92
N VAL A 112 1.57 -9.02 5.25
CA VAL A 112 1.48 -8.27 6.50
C VAL A 112 1.47 -9.19 7.71
N LYS A 113 0.76 -10.33 7.64
CA LYS A 113 0.70 -11.30 8.75
C LYS A 113 1.99 -12.07 8.93
N ASP A 114 2.69 -12.40 7.83
CA ASP A 114 3.95 -13.15 7.88
C ASP A 114 5.15 -12.26 8.22
N GLY A 115 5.01 -10.97 8.08
CA GLY A 115 6.06 -10.01 8.41
C GLY A 115 5.96 -9.52 9.84
N SER A 116 6.90 -8.67 10.23
CA SER A 116 6.91 -8.01 11.53
C SER A 116 6.27 -6.62 11.47
N PHE A 117 5.22 -6.49 10.68
CA PHE A 117 4.55 -5.21 10.48
C PHE A 117 3.41 -5.01 11.47
N VAL A 118 3.29 -3.76 11.93
CA VAL A 118 2.11 -3.32 12.66
C VAL A 118 1.14 -2.72 11.64
N PHE A 119 -0.10 -3.20 11.63
CA PHE A 119 -1.10 -2.69 10.69
C PHE A 119 -2.43 -2.42 11.40
N SER A 120 -3.23 -1.53 10.81
CA SER A 120 -4.58 -1.23 11.25
C SER A 120 -5.53 -1.44 10.08
N THR A 121 -6.67 -2.07 10.35
CA THR A 121 -7.72 -2.22 9.36
C THR A 121 -8.82 -1.18 9.63
N LEU A 122 -9.39 -0.65 8.55
CA LEU A 122 -10.52 0.26 8.66
C LEU A 122 -11.80 -0.56 8.73
N THR A 123 -12.57 -0.35 9.79
CA THR A 123 -13.88 -0.97 9.98
C THR A 123 -14.93 0.12 10.14
N SER A 124 -16.20 -0.26 10.16
CA SER A 124 -17.28 0.69 10.42
C SER A 124 -17.17 1.37 11.80
N ASP A 125 -16.51 0.69 12.74
CA ASP A 125 -16.33 1.19 14.10
C ASP A 125 -15.13 2.13 14.22
N ASP A 126 -14.23 2.12 13.23
CA ASP A 126 -13.01 2.96 13.19
C ASP A 126 -13.25 4.26 12.41
N SER A 127 -14.47 4.52 12.01
CA SER A 127 -14.82 5.73 11.28
C SER A 127 -14.65 6.95 12.21
N PRO A 128 -13.98 8.00 11.72
CA PRO A 128 -13.81 9.22 12.50
C PRO A 128 -15.14 9.93 12.72
#